data_fb70f4a3f6ff17151007987c7b306d43
#
_entry.id   fb70f4a3f6ff17151007987c7b306d43
#
_cell.length_a   1.000
_cell.length_b   1.000
_cell.length_c   1.000
_cell.angle_alpha   90.00
_cell.angle_beta   90.00
_cell.angle_gamma   90.00
#
_symmetry.space_group_name_H-M   'P 1'
#
loop_
_entity.id
_entity.type
_entity.pdbx_description
1 polymer ?
#
loop_
_entity_poly.entity_id
_entity_poly.type
_entity_poly.pdbx_seq_one_letter_code
_entity_poly.pdbx_strand_id
1 'polypeptide(L)'
;MSVYDVLMERGFIKQMSHEDEIKELLEKEKIIFYIGFDPTADSLHVGHFIALMLMSHMQRAGHRPIVLLGGGTGMVGDPSGKDEMRKMLTPEFIAHNIACFKKQMSRFIDFGEDKAIIVNNADWLLDLNYVQLLREVGVHFTVNRMLAAECFKKRWEKGLTFFEFNYMIMQGYDFWKLHHDHNCIMELGGDDQWSNMLAGVELIRRKDQKPAYCMTCKLLTTSDGRKMGKTEKGALWLDPEKTSPYDFYQYWRNVADSDVENCLCLLTFLPMDEVRRLSALKDAAINEAKKVLAYEVTKLVHGEEAARQAQEATEALFGGNASDMSNVPAIEITPEDMTAKIIDVLTAAKVFSSKREARQLIAQGGLTVADTVLQDAEACLSADMFDADKSLLIRKGKKKYFRLLVK
;
A
#
# COMPACT_ATOMS: atom_id res chain seq x y z
N MET A 1 -13.72 3.80 -24.90
CA MET A 1 -12.95 4.63 -23.94
C MET A 1 -11.57 4.01 -23.85
N SER A 2 -10.53 4.76 -24.16
CA SER A 2 -9.15 4.28 -24.04
C SER A 2 -8.76 4.13 -22.56
N VAL A 3 -7.67 3.38 -22.27
CA VAL A 3 -7.16 3.33 -20.89
C VAL A 3 -6.66 4.71 -20.42
N TYR A 4 -6.15 5.53 -21.34
CA TYR A 4 -5.81 6.92 -21.05
C TYR A 4 -7.01 7.67 -20.47
N ASP A 5 -8.16 7.62 -21.15
CA ASP A 5 -9.38 8.28 -20.66
C ASP A 5 -9.82 7.77 -19.29
N VAL A 6 -9.77 6.45 -19.09
CA VAL A 6 -10.10 5.82 -17.79
C VAL A 6 -9.20 6.33 -16.67
N LEU A 7 -7.88 6.40 -16.92
CA LEU A 7 -6.92 6.85 -15.93
C LEU A 7 -7.05 8.35 -15.63
N MET A 8 -7.35 9.15 -16.65
CA MET A 8 -7.62 10.60 -16.48
C MET A 8 -8.91 10.83 -15.71
N GLU A 9 -10.01 10.17 -16.09
CA GLU A 9 -11.32 10.31 -15.44
C GLU A 9 -11.27 9.90 -13.96
N ARG A 10 -10.53 8.82 -13.65
CA ARG A 10 -10.32 8.35 -12.28
C ARG A 10 -9.32 9.20 -11.48
N GLY A 11 -8.60 10.08 -12.14
CA GLY A 11 -7.65 10.99 -11.51
C GLY A 11 -6.34 10.32 -11.07
N PHE A 12 -5.93 9.22 -11.71
CA PHE A 12 -4.64 8.58 -11.45
C PHE A 12 -3.46 9.48 -11.80
N ILE A 13 -3.52 10.11 -12.97
CA ILE A 13 -2.37 10.74 -13.60
C ILE A 13 -1.95 12.02 -12.89
N LYS A 14 -0.65 12.17 -12.66
CA LYS A 14 -0.04 13.37 -12.11
C LYS A 14 0.84 14.09 -13.12
N GLN A 15 1.78 13.38 -13.75
CA GLN A 15 2.71 13.92 -14.76
C GLN A 15 2.93 12.90 -15.87
N MET A 16 3.23 13.38 -17.08
CA MET A 16 3.62 12.59 -18.25
C MET A 16 4.79 13.24 -18.96
N SER A 17 5.70 12.44 -19.50
CA SER A 17 6.88 12.98 -20.20
C SER A 17 6.54 13.61 -21.57
N HIS A 18 5.60 13.01 -22.30
CA HIS A 18 5.16 13.40 -23.64
C HIS A 18 3.67 13.10 -23.77
N GLU A 19 2.82 14.03 -23.31
CA GLU A 19 1.38 13.77 -23.11
C GLU A 19 0.68 13.33 -24.39
N ASP A 20 0.84 14.09 -25.49
CA ASP A 20 0.16 13.80 -26.76
C ASP A 20 0.59 12.43 -27.33
N GLU A 21 1.88 12.11 -27.28
CA GLU A 21 2.41 10.83 -27.74
C GLU A 21 1.93 9.65 -26.87
N ILE A 22 1.93 9.83 -25.55
CA ILE A 22 1.42 8.81 -24.61
C ILE A 22 -0.05 8.54 -24.86
N LYS A 23 -0.85 9.59 -25.05
CA LYS A 23 -2.27 9.45 -25.36
C LYS A 23 -2.49 8.66 -26.63
N GLU A 24 -1.83 9.06 -27.73
CA GLU A 24 -1.93 8.37 -29.01
C GLU A 24 -1.48 6.91 -28.91
N LEU A 25 -0.38 6.65 -28.20
CA LEU A 25 0.17 5.33 -27.98
C LEU A 25 -0.80 4.40 -27.24
N LEU A 26 -1.40 4.87 -26.14
CA LEU A 26 -2.35 4.10 -25.34
C LEU A 26 -3.72 3.90 -26.02
N GLU A 27 -4.06 4.74 -26.98
CA GLU A 27 -5.28 4.59 -27.82
C GLU A 27 -5.08 3.57 -28.94
N LYS A 28 -3.91 3.54 -29.58
CA LYS A 28 -3.69 2.80 -30.83
C LYS A 28 -2.93 1.51 -30.68
N GLU A 29 -2.09 1.37 -29.65
CA GLU A 29 -1.18 0.25 -29.51
C GLU A 29 -1.34 -0.52 -28.20
N LYS A 30 -0.83 -1.76 -28.18
CA LYS A 30 -0.65 -2.54 -26.96
C LYS A 30 0.84 -2.53 -26.61
N ILE A 31 1.16 -1.89 -25.51
CA ILE A 31 2.54 -1.65 -25.08
C ILE A 31 2.97 -2.59 -23.96
N ILE A 32 4.27 -2.74 -23.83
CA ILE A 32 4.91 -3.30 -22.64
C ILE A 32 5.37 -2.13 -21.78
N PHE A 33 5.01 -2.17 -20.50
CA PHE A 33 5.34 -1.15 -19.51
C PHE A 33 5.79 -1.81 -18.20
N TYR A 34 6.46 -1.06 -17.32
CA TYR A 34 6.85 -1.61 -16.03
C TYR A 34 6.56 -0.68 -14.85
N ILE A 35 6.47 -1.30 -13.67
CA ILE A 35 6.54 -0.61 -12.37
C ILE A 35 7.55 -1.35 -11.49
N GLY A 36 8.44 -0.59 -10.85
CA GLY A 36 9.42 -1.10 -9.89
C GLY A 36 8.90 -1.11 -8.45
N PHE A 37 9.27 -2.15 -7.70
CA PHE A 37 8.92 -2.31 -6.29
C PHE A 37 10.16 -2.76 -5.49
N ASP A 38 10.69 -1.87 -4.65
CA ASP A 38 11.77 -2.22 -3.73
C ASP A 38 11.22 -3.01 -2.54
N PRO A 39 11.72 -4.23 -2.27
CA PRO A 39 11.21 -5.13 -1.25
C PRO A 39 11.72 -4.74 0.15
N THR A 40 11.31 -3.57 0.64
CA THR A 40 11.78 -2.99 1.91
C THR A 40 11.08 -3.57 3.15
N ALA A 41 10.07 -4.41 2.97
CA ALA A 41 9.34 -5.14 4.00
C ALA A 41 8.79 -6.45 3.42
N ASP A 42 8.38 -7.36 4.30
CA ASP A 42 7.79 -8.66 3.95
C ASP A 42 6.29 -8.58 3.56
N SER A 43 5.77 -7.38 3.39
CA SER A 43 4.42 -7.14 2.87
C SER A 43 4.35 -5.84 2.09
N LEU A 44 3.49 -5.82 1.08
CA LEU A 44 2.98 -4.60 0.47
C LEU A 44 2.06 -3.87 1.46
N HIS A 45 1.94 -2.57 1.30
CA HIS A 45 1.05 -1.73 2.09
C HIS A 45 0.20 -0.84 1.16
N VAL A 46 -0.76 -0.14 1.73
CA VAL A 46 -1.69 0.73 0.99
C VAL A 46 -0.98 1.74 0.05
N GLY A 47 0.24 2.18 0.39
CA GLY A 47 1.03 3.04 -0.51
C GLY A 47 1.42 2.37 -1.83
N HIS A 48 1.54 1.03 -1.87
CA HIS A 48 1.78 0.28 -3.11
C HIS A 48 0.48 -0.03 -3.86
N PHE A 49 -0.66 0.03 -3.16
CA PHE A 49 -1.94 -0.37 -3.72
C PHE A 49 -2.34 0.46 -4.95
N ILE A 50 -2.11 1.77 -4.91
CA ILE A 50 -2.42 2.64 -6.07
C ILE A 50 -1.60 2.26 -7.31
N ALA A 51 -0.32 1.89 -7.14
CA ALA A 51 0.52 1.44 -8.25
C ALA A 51 0.03 0.09 -8.82
N LEU A 52 -0.42 -0.83 -7.95
CA LEU A 52 -1.04 -2.08 -8.37
C LEU A 52 -2.36 -1.86 -9.11
N MET A 53 -3.19 -0.91 -8.66
CA MET A 53 -4.43 -0.54 -9.34
C MET A 53 -4.15 0.07 -10.71
N LEU A 54 -3.18 0.98 -10.82
CA LEU A 54 -2.74 1.54 -12.10
C LEU A 54 -2.30 0.43 -13.06
N MET A 55 -1.43 -0.47 -12.59
CA MET A 55 -0.95 -1.62 -13.36
C MET A 55 -2.10 -2.52 -13.81
N SER A 56 -3.07 -2.79 -12.92
CA SER A 56 -4.27 -3.56 -13.23
C SER A 56 -5.15 -2.91 -14.29
N HIS A 57 -5.37 -1.61 -14.24
CA HIS A 57 -6.13 -0.89 -15.27
C HIS A 57 -5.45 -1.00 -16.63
N MET A 58 -4.14 -0.82 -16.68
CA MET A 58 -3.36 -0.99 -17.91
C MET A 58 -3.44 -2.42 -18.45
N GLN A 59 -3.28 -3.43 -17.57
CA GLN A 59 -3.37 -4.83 -17.98
C GLN A 59 -4.77 -5.20 -18.49
N ARG A 60 -5.83 -4.75 -17.82
CA ARG A 60 -7.22 -4.98 -18.25
C ARG A 60 -7.53 -4.35 -19.61
N ALA A 61 -6.83 -3.28 -19.95
CA ALA A 61 -6.91 -2.66 -21.27
C ALA A 61 -6.09 -3.39 -22.34
N GLY A 62 -5.37 -4.46 -21.96
CA GLY A 62 -4.59 -5.32 -22.88
C GLY A 62 -3.12 -4.93 -23.02
N HIS A 63 -2.62 -3.98 -22.23
CA HIS A 63 -1.18 -3.70 -22.16
C HIS A 63 -0.49 -4.75 -21.30
N ARG A 64 0.79 -5.04 -21.57
CA ARG A 64 1.54 -6.08 -20.87
C ARG A 64 2.43 -5.49 -19.78
N PRO A 65 2.15 -5.74 -18.49
CA PRO A 65 2.97 -5.24 -17.41
C PRO A 65 4.22 -6.10 -17.17
N ILE A 66 5.32 -5.43 -16.79
CA ILE A 66 6.47 -6.02 -16.14
C ILE A 66 6.48 -5.55 -14.70
N VAL A 67 6.45 -6.48 -13.76
CA VAL A 67 6.70 -6.21 -12.34
C VAL A 67 8.19 -6.34 -12.12
N LEU A 68 8.87 -5.22 -11.88
CA LEU A 68 10.28 -5.20 -11.53
C LEU A 68 10.43 -5.26 -10.00
N LEU A 69 11.07 -6.31 -9.50
CA LEU A 69 11.42 -6.44 -8.09
C LEU A 69 12.83 -5.92 -7.86
N GLY A 70 12.95 -4.98 -6.94
CA GLY A 70 14.20 -4.27 -6.64
C GLY A 70 15.15 -5.09 -5.78
N GLY A 71 15.58 -6.27 -6.23
CA GLY A 71 16.56 -7.08 -5.49
C GLY A 71 17.94 -6.40 -5.40
N GLY A 72 18.39 -5.74 -6.46
CA GLY A 72 19.63 -4.96 -6.49
C GLY A 72 19.44 -3.54 -5.92
N THR A 73 18.42 -2.81 -6.40
CA THR A 73 18.14 -1.44 -5.93
C THR A 73 17.76 -1.40 -4.46
N GLY A 74 17.08 -2.42 -3.94
CA GLY A 74 16.74 -2.55 -2.52
C GLY A 74 17.95 -2.65 -1.58
N MET A 75 19.13 -3.07 -2.09
CA MET A 75 20.38 -3.06 -1.33
C MET A 75 20.94 -1.65 -1.12
N VAL A 76 20.59 -0.72 -2.03
CA VAL A 76 21.00 0.69 -1.96
C VAL A 76 19.92 1.52 -1.27
N GLY A 77 18.70 1.42 -1.73
CA GLY A 77 17.53 2.12 -1.20
C GLY A 77 17.32 3.50 -1.81
N ASP A 78 16.10 3.71 -2.29
CA ASP A 78 15.67 4.96 -2.94
C ASP A 78 15.68 6.14 -1.97
N PRO A 79 16.43 7.24 -2.26
CA PRO A 79 16.46 8.45 -1.47
C PRO A 79 15.24 9.36 -1.68
N SER A 80 14.42 9.12 -2.71
CA SER A 80 13.32 10.00 -3.12
C SER A 80 12.33 10.24 -1.98
N GLY A 81 12.09 11.52 -1.68
CA GLY A 81 11.13 11.93 -0.65
C GLY A 81 11.51 11.55 0.79
N LYS A 82 12.76 11.14 1.06
CA LYS A 82 13.27 10.77 2.38
C LYS A 82 14.16 11.86 2.98
N ASP A 83 14.14 11.92 4.29
CA ASP A 83 15.00 12.85 5.06
C ASP A 83 16.29 12.18 5.55
N GLU A 84 16.31 10.84 5.63
CA GLU A 84 17.42 10.04 6.13
C GLU A 84 17.77 8.91 5.17
N MET A 85 19.02 8.45 5.22
CA MET A 85 19.48 7.28 4.47
C MET A 85 18.70 6.04 4.93
N ARG A 86 18.33 5.18 3.97
CA ARG A 86 17.68 3.93 4.29
C ARG A 86 18.64 2.96 5.00
N LYS A 87 18.09 2.10 5.86
CA LYS A 87 18.86 0.98 6.42
C LYS A 87 19.23 0.03 5.28
N MET A 88 20.49 -0.39 5.27
CA MET A 88 20.94 -1.43 4.36
C MET A 88 20.28 -2.77 4.73
N LEU A 89 19.67 -3.41 3.75
CA LEU A 89 19.01 -4.70 3.90
C LEU A 89 19.95 -5.82 3.49
N THR A 90 19.85 -6.99 4.13
CA THR A 90 20.63 -8.16 3.73
C THR A 90 20.00 -8.83 2.49
N PRO A 91 20.82 -9.55 1.67
CA PRO A 91 20.30 -10.28 0.52
C PRO A 91 19.21 -11.29 0.89
N GLU A 92 19.35 -11.98 2.03
CA GLU A 92 18.38 -12.98 2.52
C GLU A 92 17.04 -12.32 2.87
N PHE A 93 17.08 -11.15 3.52
CA PHE A 93 15.89 -10.39 3.86
C PHE A 93 15.16 -9.91 2.58
N ILE A 94 15.92 -9.42 1.61
CA ILE A 94 15.39 -8.99 0.31
C ILE A 94 14.75 -10.17 -0.43
N ALA A 95 15.41 -11.33 -0.48
CA ALA A 95 14.90 -12.53 -1.14
C ALA A 95 13.58 -13.03 -0.49
N HIS A 96 13.50 -13.01 0.83
CA HIS A 96 12.28 -13.33 1.57
C HIS A 96 11.13 -12.37 1.19
N ASN A 97 11.40 -11.07 1.22
CA ASN A 97 10.40 -10.05 0.90
C ASN A 97 9.90 -10.14 -0.55
N ILE A 98 10.80 -10.45 -1.50
CA ILE A 98 10.45 -10.71 -2.89
C ILE A 98 9.42 -11.85 -3.02
N ALA A 99 9.63 -12.95 -2.29
CA ALA A 99 8.70 -14.08 -2.29
C ALA A 99 7.31 -13.68 -1.75
N CYS A 100 7.28 -12.86 -0.68
CA CYS A 100 6.04 -12.31 -0.12
C CYS A 100 5.32 -11.40 -1.12
N PHE A 101 6.04 -10.51 -1.80
CA PHE A 101 5.48 -9.59 -2.80
C PHE A 101 4.84 -10.34 -3.97
N LYS A 102 5.53 -11.34 -4.53
CA LYS A 102 5.00 -12.16 -5.63
C LYS A 102 3.63 -12.77 -5.29
N LYS A 103 3.48 -13.32 -4.09
CA LYS A 103 2.22 -13.90 -3.61
C LYS A 103 1.09 -12.87 -3.52
N GLN A 104 1.39 -11.66 -3.03
CA GLN A 104 0.40 -10.61 -2.86
C GLN A 104 0.00 -9.97 -4.19
N MET A 105 0.97 -9.73 -5.08
CA MET A 105 0.73 -9.11 -6.39
C MET A 105 -0.14 -9.95 -7.32
N SER A 106 -0.10 -11.28 -7.20
CA SER A 106 -0.93 -12.19 -8.02
C SER A 106 -2.44 -12.04 -7.81
N ARG A 107 -2.87 -11.30 -6.78
CA ARG A 107 -4.27 -10.92 -6.59
C ARG A 107 -4.73 -9.78 -7.50
N PHE A 108 -3.78 -8.98 -7.96
CA PHE A 108 -4.04 -7.77 -8.75
C PHE A 108 -3.66 -7.95 -10.22
N ILE A 109 -2.60 -8.70 -10.46
CA ILE A 109 -1.95 -8.86 -11.75
C ILE A 109 -2.02 -10.32 -12.17
N ASP A 110 -2.46 -10.53 -13.38
CA ASP A 110 -2.48 -11.85 -14.02
C ASP A 110 -1.11 -12.17 -14.62
N PHE A 111 -0.43 -13.18 -14.05
CA PHE A 111 0.87 -13.69 -14.49
C PHE A 111 0.78 -14.94 -15.36
N GLY A 112 -0.37 -15.21 -15.96
CA GLY A 112 -0.53 -16.30 -16.92
C GLY A 112 0.38 -16.15 -18.15
N GLU A 113 0.33 -17.17 -19.01
CA GLU A 113 1.09 -17.18 -20.27
C GLU A 113 0.77 -15.93 -21.09
N ASP A 114 1.81 -15.25 -21.60
CA ASP A 114 1.73 -14.01 -22.36
C ASP A 114 1.06 -12.82 -21.65
N LYS A 115 0.85 -12.89 -20.35
CA LYS A 115 0.25 -11.83 -19.53
C LYS A 115 1.33 -10.91 -18.93
N ALA A 116 1.53 -10.96 -17.63
CA ALA A 116 2.55 -10.16 -16.97
C ALA A 116 3.87 -10.90 -16.85
N ILE A 117 4.97 -10.14 -16.74
CA ILE A 117 6.31 -10.67 -16.48
C ILE A 117 6.73 -10.22 -15.09
N ILE A 118 7.41 -11.10 -14.33
CA ILE A 118 8.13 -10.73 -13.11
C ILE A 118 9.63 -10.86 -13.38
N VAL A 119 10.37 -9.80 -13.08
CA VAL A 119 11.84 -9.77 -13.16
C VAL A 119 12.43 -9.26 -11.86
N ASN A 120 13.69 -9.60 -11.61
CA ASN A 120 14.45 -9.12 -10.47
C ASN A 120 15.69 -8.37 -10.98
N ASN A 121 15.85 -7.10 -10.64
CA ASN A 121 16.99 -6.33 -11.12
C ASN A 121 18.33 -6.77 -10.49
N ALA A 122 18.32 -7.59 -9.46
CA ALA A 122 19.54 -8.26 -8.98
C ALA A 122 20.20 -9.12 -10.07
N ASP A 123 19.39 -9.68 -10.99
CA ASP A 123 19.86 -10.58 -12.06
C ASP A 123 20.83 -9.89 -13.06
N TRP A 124 20.80 -8.56 -13.12
CA TRP A 124 21.72 -7.79 -13.96
C TRP A 124 22.55 -6.76 -13.19
N LEU A 125 22.03 -6.18 -12.10
CA LEU A 125 22.76 -5.14 -11.36
C LEU A 125 23.94 -5.69 -10.56
N LEU A 126 23.86 -6.93 -10.05
CA LEU A 126 24.92 -7.51 -9.23
C LEU A 126 26.14 -7.95 -10.05
N ASP A 127 25.93 -8.27 -11.31
CA ASP A 127 27.01 -8.73 -12.21
C ASP A 127 27.63 -7.58 -13.02
N LEU A 128 27.19 -6.33 -12.83
CA LEU A 128 27.71 -5.18 -13.55
C LEU A 128 29.17 -4.90 -13.20
N ASN A 129 30.02 -4.88 -14.22
CA ASN A 129 31.39 -4.35 -14.08
C ASN A 129 31.33 -2.83 -13.89
N TYR A 130 31.88 -2.35 -12.78
CA TYR A 130 31.83 -0.94 -12.41
C TYR A 130 32.42 0.00 -13.46
N VAL A 131 33.59 -0.33 -14.00
CA VAL A 131 34.25 0.50 -15.01
C VAL A 131 33.49 0.51 -16.33
N GLN A 132 32.90 -0.63 -16.71
CA GLN A 132 32.08 -0.73 -17.90
C GLN A 132 30.78 0.09 -17.73
N LEU A 133 30.13 0.00 -16.58
CA LEU A 133 28.95 0.83 -16.26
C LEU A 133 29.26 2.33 -16.40
N LEU A 134 30.40 2.80 -15.86
CA LEU A 134 30.81 4.21 -16.00
C LEU A 134 31.02 4.62 -17.47
N ARG A 135 31.62 3.76 -18.28
CA ARG A 135 31.89 4.04 -19.69
C ARG A 135 30.64 4.02 -20.56
N GLU A 136 29.72 3.08 -20.32
CA GLU A 136 28.57 2.86 -21.21
C GLU A 136 27.32 3.60 -20.77
N VAL A 137 27.18 3.83 -19.48
CA VAL A 137 26.00 4.45 -18.87
C VAL A 137 26.34 5.79 -18.24
N GLY A 138 27.38 5.84 -17.40
CA GLY A 138 27.77 7.03 -16.66
C GLY A 138 28.02 8.26 -17.54
N VAL A 139 28.54 8.07 -18.75
CA VAL A 139 28.78 9.16 -19.72
C VAL A 139 27.51 9.89 -20.16
N HIS A 140 26.34 9.28 -19.97
CA HIS A 140 25.05 9.86 -20.30
C HIS A 140 24.43 10.66 -19.14
N PHE A 141 25.02 10.60 -17.94
CA PHE A 141 24.56 11.29 -16.75
C PHE A 141 25.47 12.48 -16.41
N THR A 142 24.88 13.67 -16.31
CA THR A 142 25.61 14.87 -15.92
C THR A 142 25.37 15.17 -14.46
N VAL A 143 26.42 15.20 -13.63
CA VAL A 143 26.33 15.39 -12.17
C VAL A 143 25.52 16.61 -11.80
N ASN A 144 25.75 17.78 -12.44
CA ASN A 144 24.98 18.99 -12.15
C ASN A 144 23.48 18.82 -12.39
N ARG A 145 23.09 18.09 -13.45
CA ARG A 145 21.68 17.81 -13.74
C ARG A 145 21.08 16.85 -12.71
N MET A 146 21.84 15.82 -12.31
CA MET A 146 21.39 14.90 -11.25
C MET A 146 21.21 15.64 -9.93
N LEU A 147 22.15 16.47 -9.50
CA LEU A 147 22.04 17.25 -8.25
C LEU A 147 20.87 18.23 -8.25
N ALA A 148 20.46 18.72 -9.41
CA ALA A 148 19.29 19.59 -9.53
C ALA A 148 17.95 18.82 -9.47
N ALA A 149 17.98 17.48 -9.52
CA ALA A 149 16.78 16.66 -9.52
C ALA A 149 16.05 16.70 -8.19
N GLU A 150 14.70 16.73 -8.26
CA GLU A 150 13.83 16.86 -7.07
C GLU A 150 14.05 15.72 -6.06
N CYS A 151 14.32 14.51 -6.53
CA CYS A 151 14.56 13.34 -5.68
C CYS A 151 15.73 13.50 -4.71
N PHE A 152 16.71 14.36 -5.01
CA PHE A 152 17.90 14.59 -4.18
C PHE A 152 17.81 15.83 -3.28
N LYS A 153 16.88 16.77 -3.52
CA LYS A 153 16.83 18.06 -2.82
C LYS A 153 16.86 17.93 -1.30
N LYS A 154 16.02 17.09 -0.73
CA LYS A 154 15.94 16.89 0.72
C LYS A 154 17.20 16.27 1.30
N ARG A 155 17.84 15.37 0.55
CA ARG A 155 19.06 14.68 0.97
C ARG A 155 20.30 15.53 0.81
N TRP A 156 20.33 16.40 -0.20
CA TRP A 156 21.44 17.31 -0.45
C TRP A 156 21.77 18.16 0.78
N GLU A 157 20.78 18.76 1.40
CA GLU A 157 20.96 19.62 2.58
C GLU A 157 21.43 18.84 3.82
N LYS A 158 21.12 17.53 3.91
CA LYS A 158 21.43 16.65 5.05
C LYS A 158 22.63 15.72 4.83
N GLY A 159 23.29 15.82 3.68
CA GLY A 159 24.43 14.97 3.32
C GLY A 159 24.03 13.76 2.49
N LEU A 160 23.81 13.97 1.19
CA LEU A 160 23.60 12.92 0.20
C LEU A 160 24.88 12.11 0.01
N THR A 161 24.83 10.81 0.24
CA THR A 161 25.97 9.92 0.01
C THR A 161 26.12 9.55 -1.45
N PHE A 162 27.35 9.24 -1.87
CA PHE A 162 27.61 8.70 -3.21
C PHE A 162 26.80 7.40 -3.46
N PHE A 163 26.60 6.61 -2.44
CA PHE A 163 25.81 5.38 -2.47
C PHE A 163 24.35 5.66 -2.89
N GLU A 164 23.66 6.57 -2.21
CA GLU A 164 22.30 6.99 -2.53
C GLU A 164 22.20 7.69 -3.90
N PHE A 165 23.23 8.46 -4.26
CA PHE A 165 23.29 9.21 -5.51
C PHE A 165 23.26 8.30 -6.75
N ASN A 166 23.80 7.08 -6.62
CA ASN A 166 23.79 6.10 -7.71
C ASN A 166 22.41 5.46 -7.95
N TYR A 167 21.44 5.59 -7.03
CA TYR A 167 20.13 4.98 -7.21
C TYR A 167 19.44 5.42 -8.50
N MET A 168 19.49 6.71 -8.84
CA MET A 168 18.96 7.24 -10.10
C MET A 168 19.58 6.55 -11.34
N ILE A 169 20.88 6.27 -11.31
CA ILE A 169 21.57 5.60 -12.41
C ILE A 169 21.10 4.15 -12.50
N MET A 170 20.93 3.46 -11.36
CA MET A 170 20.47 2.08 -11.31
C MET A 170 19.05 1.95 -11.88
N GLN A 171 18.11 2.81 -11.46
CA GLN A 171 16.74 2.80 -11.99
C GLN A 171 16.70 3.17 -13.48
N GLY A 172 17.50 4.15 -13.91
CA GLY A 172 17.66 4.47 -15.34
C GLY A 172 18.22 3.31 -16.15
N TYR A 173 19.16 2.55 -15.60
CA TYR A 173 19.70 1.34 -16.21
C TYR A 173 18.64 0.22 -16.28
N ASP A 174 17.82 0.04 -15.23
CA ASP A 174 16.73 -0.92 -15.23
C ASP A 174 15.77 -0.67 -16.39
N PHE A 175 15.36 0.59 -16.61
CA PHE A 175 14.47 0.94 -17.72
C PHE A 175 15.13 0.63 -19.07
N TRP A 176 16.39 1.03 -19.25
CA TRP A 176 17.13 0.72 -20.47
C TRP A 176 17.24 -0.80 -20.70
N LYS A 177 17.53 -1.58 -19.66
CA LYS A 177 17.62 -3.05 -19.72
C LYS A 177 16.31 -3.67 -20.13
N LEU A 178 15.19 -3.25 -19.52
CA LEU A 178 13.85 -3.71 -19.86
C LEU A 178 13.44 -3.29 -21.28
N HIS A 179 13.84 -2.09 -21.71
CA HIS A 179 13.63 -1.64 -23.08
C HIS A 179 14.33 -2.53 -24.09
N HIS A 180 15.58 -2.88 -23.80
CA HIS A 180 16.40 -3.71 -24.67
C HIS A 180 15.93 -5.18 -24.72
N ASP A 181 15.66 -5.78 -23.56
CA ASP A 181 15.37 -7.22 -23.45
C ASP A 181 13.89 -7.57 -23.70
N HIS A 182 12.99 -6.66 -23.41
CA HIS A 182 11.54 -6.90 -23.43
C HIS A 182 10.74 -5.92 -24.29
N ASN A 183 11.40 -5.01 -25.03
CA ASN A 183 10.73 -3.91 -25.73
C ASN A 183 9.79 -3.08 -24.81
N CYS A 184 10.17 -2.92 -23.55
CA CYS A 184 9.45 -2.07 -22.60
C CYS A 184 9.65 -0.60 -22.98
N ILE A 185 8.56 0.11 -23.29
CA ILE A 185 8.66 1.49 -23.79
C ILE A 185 8.12 2.52 -22.81
N MET A 186 7.53 2.08 -21.68
CA MET A 186 6.96 2.99 -20.70
C MET A 186 7.26 2.55 -19.27
N GLU A 187 7.69 3.51 -18.45
CA GLU A 187 7.80 3.37 -17.00
C GLU A 187 6.65 4.06 -16.30
N LEU A 188 6.01 3.39 -15.34
CA LEU A 188 4.98 3.95 -14.48
C LEU A 188 5.45 3.94 -13.03
N GLY A 189 5.05 4.93 -12.25
CA GLY A 189 5.43 5.00 -10.84
C GLY A 189 4.67 6.06 -10.05
N GLY A 190 4.97 6.19 -8.76
CA GLY A 190 4.50 7.30 -7.95
C GLY A 190 5.14 8.63 -8.35
N ASP A 191 4.50 9.75 -8.02
CA ASP A 191 5.01 11.07 -8.40
C ASP A 191 6.38 11.41 -7.80
N ASP A 192 6.74 10.80 -6.69
CA ASP A 192 8.07 10.91 -6.08
C ASP A 192 9.19 10.25 -6.92
N GLN A 193 8.84 9.40 -7.90
CA GLN A 193 9.77 8.71 -8.80
C GLN A 193 10.08 9.49 -10.09
N TRP A 194 9.42 10.62 -10.33
CA TRP A 194 9.52 11.39 -11.57
C TRP A 194 10.95 11.60 -12.07
N SER A 195 11.86 12.04 -11.20
CA SER A 195 13.25 12.31 -11.57
C SER A 195 14.01 11.04 -11.97
N ASN A 196 13.77 9.93 -11.28
CA ASN A 196 14.41 8.65 -11.58
C ASN A 196 13.91 8.08 -12.92
N MET A 197 12.60 8.17 -13.15
CA MET A 197 11.94 7.72 -14.39
C MET A 197 12.47 8.51 -15.61
N LEU A 198 12.54 9.84 -15.51
CA LEU A 198 13.13 10.68 -16.56
C LEU A 198 14.58 10.33 -16.86
N ALA A 199 15.34 9.89 -15.86
CA ALA A 199 16.72 9.46 -16.07
C ALA A 199 16.80 8.23 -17.01
N GLY A 200 15.86 7.31 -16.89
CA GLY A 200 15.73 6.15 -17.80
C GLY A 200 15.30 6.54 -19.21
N VAL A 201 14.28 7.40 -19.33
CA VAL A 201 13.85 7.96 -20.63
C VAL A 201 15.03 8.64 -21.36
N GLU A 202 15.78 9.48 -20.65
CA GLU A 202 16.96 10.16 -21.21
C GLU A 202 18.10 9.20 -21.57
N LEU A 203 18.32 8.15 -20.79
CA LEU A 203 19.33 7.13 -21.08
C LEU A 203 19.01 6.42 -22.40
N ILE A 204 17.78 5.94 -22.58
CA ILE A 204 17.32 5.27 -23.80
C ILE A 204 17.46 6.23 -25.01
N ARG A 205 16.98 7.47 -24.86
CA ARG A 205 17.08 8.48 -25.91
C ARG A 205 18.54 8.74 -26.34
N ARG A 206 19.46 8.86 -25.37
CA ARG A 206 20.88 9.17 -25.67
C ARG A 206 21.67 7.99 -26.19
N LYS A 207 21.44 6.80 -25.63
CA LYS A 207 22.21 5.60 -25.95
C LYS A 207 21.69 4.92 -27.22
N ASP A 208 20.35 4.77 -27.33
CA ASP A 208 19.73 3.96 -28.40
C ASP A 208 19.01 4.81 -29.46
N GLN A 209 18.85 6.12 -29.22
CA GLN A 209 18.13 7.04 -30.12
C GLN A 209 16.68 6.61 -30.37
N LYS A 210 16.06 5.97 -29.37
CA LYS A 210 14.67 5.49 -29.41
C LYS A 210 13.78 6.29 -28.46
N PRO A 211 12.47 6.37 -28.73
CA PRO A 211 11.52 6.95 -27.81
C PRO A 211 11.28 6.02 -26.64
N ALA A 212 11.14 6.61 -25.45
CA ALA A 212 10.63 5.97 -24.25
C ALA A 212 9.84 7.00 -23.44
N TYR A 213 8.92 6.51 -22.63
CA TYR A 213 7.94 7.34 -21.98
C TYR A 213 7.85 7.05 -20.48
N CYS A 214 7.42 8.04 -19.72
CA CYS A 214 7.07 7.79 -18.33
C CYS A 214 5.82 8.59 -17.92
N MET A 215 5.07 8.00 -17.00
CA MET A 215 3.84 8.58 -16.46
C MET A 215 3.76 8.30 -14.96
N THR A 216 3.51 9.34 -14.15
CA THR A 216 3.37 9.18 -12.71
C THR A 216 1.92 9.18 -12.27
N CYS A 217 1.62 8.40 -11.23
CA CYS A 217 0.37 8.49 -10.52
C CYS A 217 0.50 9.36 -9.27
N LYS A 218 -0.65 9.93 -8.85
CA LYS A 218 -0.74 10.65 -7.60
C LYS A 218 -0.36 9.75 -6.43
N LEU A 219 0.27 10.34 -5.43
CA LEU A 219 0.44 9.65 -4.16
C LEU A 219 -0.90 9.58 -3.42
N LEU A 220 -1.19 8.45 -2.82
CA LEU A 220 -2.41 8.27 -2.05
C LEU A 220 -2.30 9.05 -0.73
N THR A 221 -2.98 10.18 -0.67
CA THR A 221 -2.99 11.07 0.50
C THR A 221 -4.41 11.31 0.98
N THR A 222 -4.54 11.61 2.26
CA THR A 222 -5.78 12.13 2.85
C THR A 222 -5.99 13.59 2.41
N SER A 223 -7.19 14.10 2.55
CA SER A 223 -7.55 15.50 2.23
C SER A 223 -6.74 16.54 3.00
N ASP A 224 -6.18 16.17 4.17
CA ASP A 224 -5.25 17.01 4.95
C ASP A 224 -3.77 16.84 4.55
N GLY A 225 -3.48 16.13 3.44
CA GLY A 225 -2.15 15.98 2.82
C GLY A 225 -1.25 14.92 3.45
N ARG A 226 -1.71 14.16 4.42
CA ARG A 226 -0.94 13.04 5.00
C ARG A 226 -0.99 11.82 4.11
N LYS A 227 0.11 11.04 4.07
CA LYS A 227 0.11 9.74 3.36
C LYS A 227 -0.93 8.81 3.97
N MET A 228 -1.86 8.31 3.15
CA MET A 228 -2.90 7.36 3.54
C MET A 228 -2.29 5.99 3.89
N GLY A 229 -2.96 5.22 4.74
CA GLY A 229 -2.47 3.92 5.19
C GLY A 229 -1.43 3.98 6.31
N LYS A 230 -1.14 5.15 6.89
CA LYS A 230 -0.41 5.26 8.15
C LYS A 230 -1.40 5.23 9.31
N THR A 231 -1.24 4.28 10.21
CA THR A 231 -2.04 4.14 11.42
C THR A 231 -1.15 4.32 12.65
N GLU A 232 -1.75 4.44 13.83
CA GLU A 232 -1.00 4.44 15.10
C GLU A 232 -0.19 3.15 15.31
N LYS A 233 -0.62 2.04 14.69
CA LYS A 233 0.04 0.73 14.72
C LYS A 233 1.09 0.55 13.60
N GLY A 234 1.33 1.56 12.77
CA GLY A 234 2.24 1.51 11.62
C GLY A 234 1.51 1.56 10.27
N ALA A 235 2.06 0.87 9.26
CA ALA A 235 1.45 0.82 7.94
C ALA A 235 0.21 -0.09 7.92
N LEU A 236 -0.76 0.24 7.06
CA LEU A 236 -1.88 -0.65 6.73
C LEU A 236 -1.37 -1.64 5.66
N TRP A 237 -1.13 -2.86 6.10
CA TRP A 237 -0.53 -3.91 5.29
C TRP A 237 -1.57 -4.64 4.44
N LEU A 238 -1.16 -5.16 3.29
CA LEU A 238 -2.00 -6.01 2.44
C LEU A 238 -1.95 -7.50 2.85
N ASP A 239 -1.02 -7.86 3.73
CA ASP A 239 -0.93 -9.19 4.32
C ASP A 239 -1.98 -9.37 5.43
N PRO A 240 -2.84 -10.39 5.37
CA PRO A 240 -3.87 -10.63 6.38
C PRO A 240 -3.31 -10.99 7.76
N GLU A 241 -2.07 -11.51 7.84
CA GLU A 241 -1.41 -11.81 9.11
C GLU A 241 -0.89 -10.55 9.82
N LYS A 242 -0.66 -9.45 9.08
CA LYS A 242 -0.21 -8.16 9.62
C LYS A 242 -1.34 -7.18 9.86
N THR A 243 -2.32 -7.17 8.98
CA THR A 243 -3.56 -6.41 9.12
C THR A 243 -4.70 -7.35 8.78
N SER A 244 -5.49 -7.72 9.79
CA SER A 244 -6.64 -8.61 9.57
C SER A 244 -7.60 -8.04 8.53
N PRO A 245 -8.32 -8.86 7.76
CA PRO A 245 -9.35 -8.37 6.82
C PRO A 245 -10.40 -7.49 7.49
N TYR A 246 -10.73 -7.76 8.76
CA TYR A 246 -11.62 -6.93 9.56
C TYR A 246 -11.02 -5.54 9.84
N ASP A 247 -9.79 -5.45 10.34
CA ASP A 247 -9.12 -4.16 10.59
C ASP A 247 -8.91 -3.38 9.29
N PHE A 248 -8.60 -4.08 8.19
CA PHE A 248 -8.47 -3.50 6.87
C PHE A 248 -9.80 -2.91 6.38
N TYR A 249 -10.91 -3.65 6.50
CA TYR A 249 -12.26 -3.18 6.21
C TYR A 249 -12.63 -1.96 7.08
N GLN A 250 -12.37 -2.02 8.39
CA GLN A 250 -12.67 -0.93 9.32
C GLN A 250 -11.88 0.35 8.99
N TYR A 251 -10.66 0.25 8.50
CA TYR A 251 -9.91 1.42 8.07
C TYR A 251 -10.67 2.18 6.98
N TRP A 252 -11.08 1.49 5.92
CA TRP A 252 -11.80 2.10 4.80
C TRP A 252 -13.21 2.56 5.17
N ARG A 253 -13.85 1.84 6.07
CA ARG A 253 -15.16 2.20 6.63
C ARG A 253 -15.13 3.51 7.42
N ASN A 254 -13.95 3.91 7.90
CA ASN A 254 -13.73 5.07 8.77
C ASN A 254 -12.90 6.19 8.13
N VAL A 255 -12.66 6.16 6.82
CA VAL A 255 -12.03 7.29 6.10
C VAL A 255 -12.86 8.56 6.23
N ALA A 256 -12.22 9.72 6.12
CA ALA A 256 -12.94 10.99 6.16
C ALA A 256 -13.91 11.09 4.96
N ASP A 257 -15.03 11.78 5.14
CA ASP A 257 -16.05 11.94 4.09
C ASP A 257 -15.46 12.57 2.83
N SER A 258 -14.55 13.53 3.00
CA SER A 258 -13.81 14.19 1.93
C SER A 258 -12.87 13.27 1.13
N ASP A 259 -12.51 12.12 1.67
CA ASP A 259 -11.58 11.19 1.01
C ASP A 259 -12.31 10.07 0.25
N VAL A 260 -13.62 9.91 0.44
CA VAL A 260 -14.41 8.80 -0.10
C VAL A 260 -14.35 8.75 -1.62
N GLU A 261 -14.61 9.88 -2.30
CA GLU A 261 -14.59 9.96 -3.76
C GLU A 261 -13.22 9.56 -4.34
N ASN A 262 -12.15 10.15 -3.80
CA ASN A 262 -10.78 9.85 -4.25
C ASN A 262 -10.43 8.37 -4.05
N CYS A 263 -10.85 7.77 -2.92
CA CYS A 263 -10.62 6.35 -2.67
C CYS A 263 -11.44 5.45 -3.61
N LEU A 264 -12.71 5.77 -3.88
CA LEU A 264 -13.54 5.04 -4.83
C LEU A 264 -12.96 5.09 -6.24
N CYS A 265 -12.50 6.26 -6.68
CA CYS A 265 -11.88 6.44 -8.00
C CYS A 265 -10.60 5.60 -8.15
N LEU A 266 -9.69 5.68 -7.18
CA LEU A 266 -8.34 5.15 -7.30
C LEU A 266 -8.20 3.68 -6.87
N LEU A 267 -9.06 3.20 -5.96
CA LEU A 267 -8.87 1.91 -5.30
C LEU A 267 -9.95 0.88 -5.64
N THR A 268 -10.88 1.20 -6.54
CA THR A 268 -11.93 0.26 -6.96
C THR A 268 -12.02 0.17 -8.49
N PHE A 269 -12.67 -0.88 -8.98
CA PHE A 269 -13.04 -1.02 -10.38
C PHE A 269 -14.51 -0.68 -10.65
N LEU A 270 -15.19 -0.06 -9.71
CA LEU A 270 -16.58 0.36 -9.89
C LEU A 270 -16.71 1.26 -11.14
N PRO A 271 -17.80 1.16 -11.91
CA PRO A 271 -18.09 2.10 -13.00
C PRO A 271 -18.14 3.55 -12.48
N MET A 272 -17.71 4.51 -13.30
CA MET A 272 -17.61 5.90 -12.86
C MET A 272 -18.96 6.57 -12.59
N ASP A 273 -20.04 6.11 -13.21
CA ASP A 273 -21.41 6.52 -12.88
C ASP A 273 -21.79 6.12 -11.44
N GLU A 274 -21.46 4.89 -11.03
CA GLU A 274 -21.66 4.43 -9.65
C GLU A 274 -20.75 5.16 -8.66
N VAL A 275 -19.50 5.42 -9.02
CA VAL A 275 -18.59 6.25 -8.20
C VAL A 275 -19.21 7.65 -7.98
N ARG A 276 -19.72 8.29 -9.04
CA ARG A 276 -20.38 9.61 -8.94
C ARG A 276 -21.64 9.55 -8.08
N ARG A 277 -22.47 8.52 -8.24
CA ARG A 277 -23.67 8.30 -7.40
C ARG A 277 -23.31 8.22 -5.92
N LEU A 278 -22.34 7.39 -5.58
CA LEU A 278 -21.89 7.19 -4.20
C LEU A 278 -21.23 8.45 -3.61
N SER A 279 -20.44 9.15 -4.40
CA SER A 279 -19.73 10.38 -3.97
C SER A 279 -20.68 11.58 -3.78
N ALA A 280 -21.86 11.55 -4.38
CA ALA A 280 -22.89 12.59 -4.20
C ALA A 280 -23.63 12.48 -2.85
N LEU A 281 -23.53 11.34 -2.15
CA LEU A 281 -24.18 11.12 -0.86
C LEU A 281 -23.56 12.04 0.22
N LYS A 282 -24.41 12.57 1.10
CA LYS A 282 -24.03 13.50 2.18
C LYS A 282 -24.54 13.01 3.53
N ASP A 283 -23.99 13.59 4.59
CA ASP A 283 -24.40 13.33 5.97
C ASP A 283 -24.43 11.83 6.31
N ALA A 284 -25.51 11.34 6.87
CA ALA A 284 -25.64 9.93 7.23
C ALA A 284 -25.60 8.99 6.01
N ALA A 285 -26.05 9.45 4.83
CA ALA A 285 -26.08 8.64 3.61
C ALA A 285 -24.67 8.30 3.09
N ILE A 286 -23.62 9.11 3.36
CA ILE A 286 -22.25 8.82 2.93
C ILE A 286 -21.72 7.49 3.52
N ASN A 287 -22.34 7.00 4.60
CA ASN A 287 -22.01 5.71 5.17
C ASN A 287 -22.28 4.54 4.20
N GLU A 288 -23.20 4.67 3.25
CA GLU A 288 -23.39 3.70 2.17
C GLU A 288 -22.14 3.65 1.28
N ALA A 289 -21.66 4.82 0.83
CA ALA A 289 -20.44 4.90 0.02
C ALA A 289 -19.22 4.31 0.73
N LYS A 290 -19.08 4.56 2.03
CA LYS A 290 -17.99 3.99 2.85
C LYS A 290 -18.12 2.48 3.02
N LYS A 291 -19.35 1.93 3.09
CA LYS A 291 -19.58 0.48 3.12
C LYS A 291 -19.12 -0.16 1.80
N VAL A 292 -19.55 0.40 0.68
CA VAL A 292 -19.17 -0.08 -0.65
C VAL A 292 -17.64 0.02 -0.85
N LEU A 293 -17.03 1.15 -0.51
CA LEU A 293 -15.58 1.32 -0.57
C LEU A 293 -14.85 0.25 0.23
N ALA A 294 -15.22 0.07 1.50
CA ALA A 294 -14.59 -0.90 2.40
C ALA A 294 -14.73 -2.33 1.87
N TYR A 295 -15.91 -2.68 1.37
CA TYR A 295 -16.16 -4.00 0.79
C TYR A 295 -15.31 -4.24 -0.45
N GLU A 296 -15.38 -3.35 -1.45
CA GLU A 296 -14.67 -3.52 -2.72
C GLU A 296 -13.14 -3.57 -2.53
N VAL A 297 -12.60 -2.69 -1.70
CA VAL A 297 -11.15 -2.67 -1.45
C VAL A 297 -10.71 -3.91 -0.66
N THR A 298 -11.47 -4.36 0.34
CA THR A 298 -11.18 -5.59 1.09
C THR A 298 -11.31 -6.83 0.19
N LYS A 299 -12.31 -6.88 -0.69
CA LYS A 299 -12.48 -7.93 -1.69
C LYS A 299 -11.28 -8.04 -2.64
N LEU A 300 -10.75 -6.92 -3.12
CA LEU A 300 -9.57 -6.90 -3.99
C LEU A 300 -8.32 -7.44 -3.28
N VAL A 301 -8.13 -7.08 -2.02
CA VAL A 301 -6.91 -7.43 -1.28
C VAL A 301 -7.00 -8.81 -0.62
N HIS A 302 -8.11 -9.15 0.00
CA HIS A 302 -8.27 -10.35 0.83
C HIS A 302 -9.21 -11.41 0.24
N GLY A 303 -9.94 -11.08 -0.82
CA GLY A 303 -10.93 -11.94 -1.45
C GLY A 303 -12.35 -11.68 -0.96
N GLU A 304 -13.32 -12.18 -1.74
CA GLU A 304 -14.74 -11.88 -1.54
C GLU A 304 -15.28 -12.41 -0.20
N GLU A 305 -14.89 -13.63 0.17
CA GLU A 305 -15.33 -14.25 1.42
C GLU A 305 -14.85 -13.46 2.64
N ALA A 306 -13.58 -13.05 2.67
CA ALA A 306 -13.04 -12.23 3.77
C ALA A 306 -13.71 -10.85 3.84
N ALA A 307 -14.04 -10.23 2.70
CA ALA A 307 -14.76 -8.97 2.67
C ALA A 307 -16.19 -9.10 3.21
N ARG A 308 -16.89 -10.18 2.81
CA ARG A 308 -18.26 -10.49 3.31
C ARG A 308 -18.25 -10.70 4.82
N GLN A 309 -17.34 -11.51 5.33
CA GLN A 309 -17.21 -11.76 6.77
C GLN A 309 -16.87 -10.50 7.56
N ALA A 310 -16.00 -9.65 7.05
CA ALA A 310 -15.65 -8.37 7.69
C ALA A 310 -16.84 -7.40 7.70
N GLN A 311 -17.64 -7.38 6.63
CA GLN A 311 -18.86 -6.58 6.57
C GLN A 311 -19.91 -7.08 7.56
N GLU A 312 -20.22 -8.37 7.55
CA GLU A 312 -21.21 -8.99 8.46
C GLU A 312 -20.84 -8.77 9.93
N ALA A 313 -19.57 -9.00 10.29
CA ALA A 313 -19.07 -8.70 11.63
C ALA A 313 -19.26 -7.23 12.02
N THR A 314 -19.04 -6.31 11.07
CA THR A 314 -19.26 -4.89 11.30
C THR A 314 -20.74 -4.57 11.52
N GLU A 315 -21.62 -5.13 10.70
CA GLU A 315 -23.06 -4.89 10.77
C GLU A 315 -23.67 -5.49 12.03
N ALA A 316 -23.24 -6.67 12.47
CA ALA A 316 -23.66 -7.29 13.74
C ALA A 316 -23.32 -6.41 14.95
N LEU A 317 -22.12 -5.81 14.97
CA LEU A 317 -21.69 -4.91 16.05
C LEU A 317 -22.44 -3.58 16.10
N PHE A 318 -22.89 -3.06 14.97
CA PHE A 318 -23.61 -1.78 14.91
C PHE A 318 -25.15 -1.93 14.87
N GLY A 319 -25.66 -3.11 14.49
CA GLY A 319 -27.08 -3.39 14.37
C GLY A 319 -27.78 -3.85 15.66
N GLY A 320 -27.04 -3.97 16.76
CA GLY A 320 -27.61 -4.38 18.07
C GLY A 320 -27.92 -5.89 18.17
N ASN A 321 -27.67 -6.68 17.15
CA ASN A 321 -27.79 -8.14 17.17
C ASN A 321 -26.41 -8.78 17.35
N ALA A 322 -25.92 -8.81 18.59
CA ALA A 322 -24.61 -9.35 18.97
C ALA A 322 -24.50 -10.90 18.88
N SER A 323 -25.31 -11.55 18.07
CA SER A 323 -25.42 -13.02 18.07
C SER A 323 -24.31 -13.75 17.29
N ASP A 324 -23.55 -13.08 16.41
CA ASP A 324 -22.41 -13.70 15.74
C ASP A 324 -21.17 -12.78 15.77
N MET A 325 -20.32 -13.02 16.75
CA MET A 325 -19.04 -12.32 16.94
C MET A 325 -17.84 -13.10 16.42
N SER A 326 -18.03 -14.18 15.67
CA SER A 326 -16.94 -15.08 15.23
C SER A 326 -15.88 -14.37 14.41
N ASN A 327 -16.25 -13.29 13.73
CA ASN A 327 -15.38 -12.53 12.82
C ASN A 327 -14.74 -11.27 13.44
N VAL A 328 -15.02 -10.96 14.73
CA VAL A 328 -14.30 -9.91 15.46
C VAL A 328 -12.90 -10.41 15.82
N PRO A 329 -11.83 -9.59 15.68
CA PRO A 329 -10.49 -10.01 16.05
C PRO A 329 -10.44 -10.64 17.43
N ALA A 330 -10.11 -11.94 17.49
CA ALA A 330 -10.03 -12.68 18.72
C ALA A 330 -8.63 -12.56 19.31
N ILE A 331 -8.57 -12.30 20.61
CA ILE A 331 -7.37 -12.32 21.44
C ILE A 331 -7.48 -13.56 22.32
N GLU A 332 -6.60 -14.51 22.10
CA GLU A 332 -6.57 -15.72 22.91
C GLU A 332 -5.98 -15.40 24.28
N ILE A 333 -6.67 -15.83 25.31
CA ILE A 333 -6.24 -15.71 26.71
C ILE A 333 -6.29 -17.09 27.38
N THR A 334 -5.49 -17.25 28.42
CA THR A 334 -5.49 -18.48 29.22
C THR A 334 -6.62 -18.47 30.28
N PRO A 335 -7.03 -19.63 30.81
CA PRO A 335 -7.99 -19.66 31.92
C PRO A 335 -7.52 -18.88 33.17
N GLU A 336 -6.21 -18.73 33.36
CA GLU A 336 -5.62 -17.96 34.46
C GLU A 336 -5.86 -16.44 34.27
N ASP A 337 -5.90 -15.98 33.01
CA ASP A 337 -6.18 -14.58 32.69
C ASP A 337 -7.60 -14.16 33.01
N MET A 338 -8.55 -15.10 33.16
CA MET A 338 -9.96 -14.81 33.48
C MET A 338 -10.18 -14.12 34.84
N THR A 339 -9.17 -14.07 35.68
CA THR A 339 -9.20 -13.35 36.96
C THR A 339 -8.16 -12.22 37.04
N ALA A 340 -7.44 -11.99 35.95
CA ALA A 340 -6.39 -10.98 35.87
C ALA A 340 -6.98 -9.55 35.70
N LYS A 341 -6.19 -8.54 35.97
CA LYS A 341 -6.60 -7.15 35.71
C LYS A 341 -6.81 -6.93 34.22
N ILE A 342 -7.93 -6.34 33.85
CA ILE A 342 -8.34 -6.09 32.47
C ILE A 342 -7.26 -5.31 31.69
N ILE A 343 -6.65 -4.28 32.32
CA ILE A 343 -5.60 -3.49 31.69
C ILE A 343 -4.33 -4.30 31.44
N ASP A 344 -4.05 -5.30 32.26
CA ASP A 344 -2.84 -6.12 32.12
C ASP A 344 -3.01 -7.08 30.95
N VAL A 345 -4.13 -7.77 30.86
CA VAL A 345 -4.48 -8.64 29.74
C VAL A 345 -4.50 -7.87 28.43
N LEU A 346 -5.18 -6.72 28.35
CA LEU A 346 -5.26 -5.93 27.13
C LEU A 346 -3.94 -5.27 26.72
N THR A 347 -3.06 -4.98 27.69
CA THR A 347 -1.70 -4.48 27.38
C THR A 347 -0.78 -5.59 26.90
N ALA A 348 -0.83 -6.78 27.52
CA ALA A 348 -0.09 -7.95 27.07
C ALA A 348 -0.50 -8.35 25.64
N ALA A 349 -1.79 -8.29 25.36
CA ALA A 349 -2.38 -8.53 24.02
C ALA A 349 -2.14 -7.39 23.02
N LYS A 350 -1.37 -6.36 23.39
CA LYS A 350 -1.04 -5.19 22.51
C LYS A 350 -2.28 -4.41 22.03
N VAL A 351 -3.42 -4.50 22.71
CA VAL A 351 -4.58 -3.65 22.47
C VAL A 351 -4.28 -2.20 22.89
N PHE A 352 -3.45 -2.06 23.94
CA PHE A 352 -2.87 -0.79 24.37
C PHE A 352 -1.34 -0.83 24.25
N SER A 353 -0.75 0.29 23.89
CA SER A 353 0.71 0.43 23.82
C SER A 353 1.34 0.48 25.23
N SER A 354 0.56 0.87 26.23
CA SER A 354 0.98 0.95 27.62
C SER A 354 -0.20 0.94 28.59
N LYS A 355 0.03 0.52 29.85
CA LYS A 355 -0.96 0.63 30.93
C LYS A 355 -1.41 2.08 31.19
N ARG A 356 -0.54 3.08 30.90
CA ARG A 356 -0.87 4.50 31.02
C ARG A 356 -1.94 4.90 30.01
N GLU A 357 -1.81 4.46 28.76
CA GLU A 357 -2.82 4.69 27.71
C GLU A 357 -4.17 4.08 28.12
N ALA A 358 -4.15 2.83 28.60
CA ALA A 358 -5.36 2.13 29.05
C ALA A 358 -6.07 2.91 30.17
N ARG A 359 -5.34 3.32 31.22
CA ARG A 359 -5.90 4.12 32.33
C ARG A 359 -6.49 5.46 31.86
N GLN A 360 -5.81 6.14 30.96
CA GLN A 360 -6.30 7.41 30.41
C GLN A 360 -7.61 7.21 29.64
N LEU A 361 -7.71 6.16 28.82
CA LEU A 361 -8.93 5.86 28.07
C LEU A 361 -10.09 5.47 28.98
N ILE A 362 -9.83 4.67 30.03
CA ILE A 362 -10.84 4.31 31.05
C ILE A 362 -11.36 5.56 31.75
N ALA A 363 -10.48 6.46 32.19
CA ALA A 363 -10.86 7.73 32.83
C ALA A 363 -11.74 8.63 31.92
N GLN A 364 -11.62 8.48 30.62
CA GLN A 364 -12.44 9.17 29.62
C GLN A 364 -13.74 8.41 29.25
N GLY A 365 -14.03 7.29 29.92
CA GLY A 365 -15.18 6.44 29.61
C GLY A 365 -15.07 5.74 28.23
N GLY A 366 -13.86 5.61 27.70
CA GLY A 366 -13.61 5.10 26.36
C GLY A 366 -13.37 3.58 26.29
N LEU A 367 -13.44 2.84 27.37
CA LEU A 367 -13.32 1.38 27.37
C LEU A 367 -14.64 0.75 27.85
N THR A 368 -15.19 -0.15 27.04
CA THR A 368 -16.40 -0.93 27.40
C THR A 368 -16.04 -2.41 27.41
N VAL A 369 -16.50 -3.11 28.42
CA VAL A 369 -16.34 -4.55 28.64
C VAL A 369 -17.71 -5.16 28.84
N ALA A 370 -18.10 -6.18 28.08
CA ALA A 370 -19.41 -6.80 28.10
C ALA A 370 -20.54 -5.75 28.11
N ASP A 371 -20.50 -4.78 27.17
CA ASP A 371 -21.47 -3.68 27.03
C ASP A 371 -21.52 -2.66 28.20
N THR A 372 -20.69 -2.82 29.21
CA THR A 372 -20.60 -1.90 30.35
C THR A 372 -19.35 -1.03 30.25
N VAL A 373 -19.50 0.27 30.39
CA VAL A 373 -18.35 1.20 30.41
C VAL A 373 -17.51 0.94 31.66
N LEU A 374 -16.26 0.57 31.45
CA LEU A 374 -15.30 0.33 32.53
C LEU A 374 -14.90 1.67 33.15
N GLN A 375 -15.12 1.81 34.46
CA GLN A 375 -14.78 3.04 35.21
C GLN A 375 -13.56 2.84 36.11
N ASP A 376 -13.32 1.61 36.55
CA ASP A 376 -12.18 1.28 37.41
C ASP A 376 -11.05 0.65 36.63
N ALA A 377 -9.91 1.32 36.64
CA ALA A 377 -8.69 0.83 35.97
C ALA A 377 -8.03 -0.38 36.64
N GLU A 378 -8.40 -0.66 37.90
CA GLU A 378 -7.90 -1.81 38.65
C GLU A 378 -8.87 -3.01 38.61
N ALA A 379 -9.97 -2.91 37.85
CA ALA A 379 -10.94 -3.99 37.71
C ALA A 379 -10.31 -5.24 37.08
N CYS A 380 -10.73 -6.39 37.58
CA CYS A 380 -10.31 -7.69 37.08
C CYS A 380 -11.40 -8.28 36.18
N LEU A 381 -10.98 -9.16 35.28
CA LEU A 381 -11.90 -10.05 34.58
C LEU A 381 -12.58 -10.99 35.58
N SER A 382 -13.78 -11.44 35.26
CA SER A 382 -14.50 -12.45 36.01
C SER A 382 -15.22 -13.40 35.06
N ALA A 383 -15.42 -14.64 35.48
CA ALA A 383 -15.97 -15.69 34.61
C ALA A 383 -17.39 -15.38 34.11
N ASP A 384 -18.17 -14.62 34.87
CA ASP A 384 -19.52 -14.19 34.53
C ASP A 384 -19.60 -13.11 33.46
N MET A 385 -18.46 -12.49 33.10
CA MET A 385 -18.37 -11.55 31.99
C MET A 385 -18.31 -12.25 30.63
N PHE A 386 -17.95 -13.54 30.60
CA PHE A 386 -17.81 -14.31 29.40
C PHE A 386 -19.11 -15.01 29.00
N ASP A 387 -19.40 -15.04 27.72
CA ASP A 387 -20.55 -15.75 27.16
C ASP A 387 -20.37 -17.29 27.21
N ALA A 388 -21.38 -18.02 26.68
CA ALA A 388 -21.37 -19.49 26.63
C ALA A 388 -20.20 -20.06 25.79
N ASP A 389 -19.70 -19.31 24.83
CA ASP A 389 -18.58 -19.64 23.97
C ASP A 389 -17.23 -19.23 24.58
N LYS A 390 -17.21 -18.88 25.87
CA LYS A 390 -16.03 -18.36 26.60
C LYS A 390 -15.41 -17.13 25.93
N SER A 391 -16.24 -16.29 25.38
CA SER A 391 -15.89 -15.09 24.65
C SER A 391 -16.35 -13.84 25.41
N LEU A 392 -15.57 -12.78 25.35
CA LEU A 392 -15.88 -11.49 25.98
C LEU A 392 -15.60 -10.35 25.01
N LEU A 393 -16.61 -9.53 24.72
CA LEU A 393 -16.47 -8.39 23.84
C LEU A 393 -15.86 -7.19 24.56
N ILE A 394 -14.83 -6.61 23.99
CA ILE A 394 -14.16 -5.39 24.44
C ILE A 394 -14.30 -4.31 23.37
N ARG A 395 -14.74 -3.11 23.77
CA ARG A 395 -14.78 -1.94 22.86
C ARG A 395 -13.80 -0.87 23.33
N LYS A 396 -12.80 -0.55 22.49
CA LYS A 396 -11.84 0.53 22.71
C LYS A 396 -12.26 1.78 21.91
N GLY A 397 -12.65 2.83 22.62
CA GLY A 397 -13.21 4.05 22.03
C GLY A 397 -14.54 3.82 21.36
N LYS A 398 -14.86 4.62 20.32
CA LYS A 398 -16.16 4.56 19.64
C LYS A 398 -16.26 3.48 18.55
N LYS A 399 -15.11 2.96 18.07
CA LYS A 399 -15.07 2.25 16.77
C LYS A 399 -14.23 0.96 16.75
N LYS A 400 -13.43 0.65 17.77
CA LYS A 400 -12.55 -0.53 17.79
C LYS A 400 -13.12 -1.60 18.73
N TYR A 401 -13.28 -2.81 18.18
CA TYR A 401 -13.80 -3.97 18.92
C TYR A 401 -12.78 -5.10 18.91
N PHE A 402 -12.71 -5.81 20.01
CA PHE A 402 -11.87 -7.01 20.21
C PHE A 402 -12.67 -8.05 20.97
N ARG A 403 -12.37 -9.30 20.77
CA ARG A 403 -12.96 -10.41 21.49
C ARG A 403 -11.87 -11.14 22.27
N LEU A 404 -11.98 -11.21 23.60
CA LEU A 404 -11.15 -12.13 24.39
C LEU A 404 -11.75 -13.53 24.27
N LEU A 405 -10.95 -14.52 23.94
CA LEU A 405 -11.35 -15.91 23.81
C LEU A 405 -10.50 -16.78 24.72
N VAL A 406 -11.12 -17.50 25.64
CA VAL A 406 -10.42 -18.40 26.56
C VAL A 406 -10.15 -19.72 25.86
N LYS A 407 -8.88 -20.11 25.81
CA LYS A 407 -8.43 -21.43 25.30
C LYS A 407 -8.22 -22.44 26.41
#